data_6aa02d557a7fbd2fa5e36538335f4ae6
#
_entry.id   6aa02d557a7fbd2fa5e36538335f4ae6
#
_cell.length_a   1.000
_cell.length_b   1.000
_cell.length_c   1.000
_cell.angle_alpha   90.00
_cell.angle_beta   90.00
_cell.angle_gamma   90.00
#
_symmetry.space_group_name_H-M   'P 1'
#
loop_
_entity.id
_entity.type
_entity.pdbx_description
1 polymer ?
#
loop_
_entity_poly.entity_id
_entity_poly.type
_entity_poly.pdbx_seq_one_letter_code
_entity_poly.pdbx_strand_id
1 'polypeptide(L)'
;MCIRDSTRTADPFYIAEETKAELREVHKYWKGKTTSELATSYMAPEAILAIDHNIFTPGNYFYNGVGHVTVKYEEVLAIGYEGIIAKAQKELDECNVGDGDYAKKSRFLEAVIMSCQAVIDYADRYAKLALEMAEKCTDPQRKAELLVIASNCSKVPAKGATNFWEACQSFWFVQQLLQMESSGHSISPGRFDQYMYCLLYTSP
;
A
#
# COMPACT_ATOMS: atom_id res chain seq x y z
N MET A 1 8.64 8.17 -4.70
CA MET A 1 9.88 8.91 -4.38
C MET A 1 10.58 9.21 -5.69
N CYS A 2 10.88 10.46 -5.98
CA CYS A 2 11.57 10.87 -7.19
C CYS A 2 13.07 11.11 -6.88
N ILE A 3 13.96 10.60 -7.73
CA ILE A 3 15.42 10.82 -7.54
C ILE A 3 15.75 12.34 -7.51
N ARG A 4 14.94 13.17 -8.19
CA ARG A 4 15.08 14.63 -8.18
C ARG A 4 14.73 15.29 -6.85
N ASP A 5 14.02 14.58 -5.94
CA ASP A 5 13.65 15.13 -4.63
C ASP A 5 14.87 15.46 -3.76
N SER A 6 16.00 14.80 -3.99
CA SER A 6 17.26 15.11 -3.30
C SER A 6 17.96 16.39 -3.79
N THR A 7 17.54 16.94 -4.93
CA THR A 7 18.18 18.10 -5.57
C THR A 7 17.27 19.33 -5.72
N ARG A 8 16.01 19.21 -5.25
CA ARG A 8 15.07 20.34 -5.29
C ARG A 8 15.46 21.41 -4.29
N THR A 9 15.11 22.66 -4.58
CA THR A 9 15.48 23.82 -3.75
C THR A 9 14.67 23.95 -2.47
N ALA A 10 13.45 23.39 -2.43
CA ALA A 10 12.58 23.39 -1.25
C ALA A 10 12.40 21.97 -0.74
N ASP A 11 12.54 21.78 0.57
CA ASP A 11 12.40 20.49 1.28
C ASP A 11 13.11 19.33 0.57
N PRO A 12 14.45 19.38 0.40
CA PRO A 12 15.17 18.29 -0.23
C PRO A 12 15.15 17.05 0.68
N PHE A 13 14.87 15.88 0.11
CA PHE A 13 14.99 14.61 0.81
C PHE A 13 16.36 14.02 0.58
N TYR A 14 17.00 13.55 1.65
CA TYR A 14 18.19 12.74 1.50
C TYR A 14 17.84 11.37 0.92
N ILE A 15 18.50 11.00 -0.16
CA ILE A 15 18.41 9.67 -0.76
C ILE A 15 19.84 9.16 -0.94
N ALA A 16 20.17 8.04 -0.30
CA ALA A 16 21.48 7.41 -0.42
C ALA A 16 21.75 6.99 -1.88
N GLU A 17 23.01 6.97 -2.29
CA GLU A 17 23.37 6.61 -3.68
C GLU A 17 23.01 5.17 -4.01
N GLU A 18 23.12 4.26 -3.03
CA GLU A 18 22.68 2.87 -3.16
C GLU A 18 21.18 2.78 -3.49
N THR A 19 20.37 3.53 -2.74
CA THR A 19 18.91 3.61 -2.97
C THR A 19 18.59 4.21 -4.35
N LYS A 20 19.36 5.23 -4.79
CA LYS A 20 19.19 5.78 -6.15
C LYS A 20 19.53 4.75 -7.22
N ALA A 21 20.55 3.91 -6.99
CA ALA A 21 20.91 2.85 -7.92
C ALA A 21 19.79 1.79 -8.01
N GLU A 22 19.26 1.34 -6.89
CA GLU A 22 18.11 0.42 -6.83
C GLU A 22 16.89 0.99 -7.53
N LEU A 23 16.54 2.27 -7.28
CA LEU A 23 15.43 2.93 -7.95
C LEU A 23 15.60 2.99 -9.48
N ARG A 24 16.84 3.19 -9.97
CA ARG A 24 17.09 3.18 -11.42
C ARG A 24 16.79 1.80 -12.03
N GLU A 25 17.10 0.70 -11.34
CA GLU A 25 16.75 -0.65 -11.80
C GLU A 25 15.24 -0.89 -11.75
N VAL A 26 14.59 -0.49 -10.67
CA VAL A 26 13.12 -0.56 -10.54
C VAL A 26 12.43 0.24 -11.66
N HIS A 27 12.93 1.45 -11.96
CA HIS A 27 12.38 2.28 -13.04
C HIS A 27 12.51 1.62 -14.43
N LYS A 28 13.57 0.85 -14.68
CA LYS A 28 13.68 0.08 -15.93
C LYS A 28 12.56 -0.96 -16.05
N TYR A 29 12.24 -1.64 -14.96
CA TYR A 29 11.14 -2.59 -14.93
C TYR A 29 9.79 -1.95 -15.24
N TRP A 30 9.52 -0.78 -14.63
CA TRP A 30 8.23 -0.08 -14.75
C TRP A 30 8.06 0.71 -16.05
N LYS A 31 9.12 0.94 -16.81
CA LYS A 31 9.05 1.66 -18.08
C LYS A 31 8.09 0.96 -19.04
N GLY A 32 7.09 1.67 -19.51
CA GLY A 32 6.02 1.16 -20.37
C GLY A 32 4.91 0.39 -19.64
N LYS A 33 4.94 0.33 -18.29
CA LYS A 33 3.98 -0.43 -17.48
C LYS A 33 3.23 0.41 -16.47
N THR A 34 3.50 1.71 -16.40
CA THR A 34 2.84 2.59 -15.45
C THR A 34 1.41 2.94 -15.90
N THR A 35 0.53 3.22 -14.94
CA THR A 35 -0.84 3.69 -15.25
C THR A 35 -0.83 4.97 -16.06
N SER A 36 0.13 5.85 -15.84
CA SER A 36 0.33 7.08 -16.60
C SER A 36 0.63 6.80 -18.08
N GLU A 37 1.58 5.90 -18.36
CA GLU A 37 1.92 5.52 -19.74
C GLU A 37 0.76 4.79 -20.41
N LEU A 38 0.05 3.93 -19.68
CA LEU A 38 -1.13 3.24 -20.18
C LEU A 38 -2.24 4.25 -20.52
N ALA A 39 -2.55 5.18 -19.63
CA ALA A 39 -3.54 6.23 -19.86
C ALA A 39 -3.19 7.08 -21.10
N THR A 40 -1.92 7.45 -21.23
CA THR A 40 -1.41 8.19 -22.40
C THR A 40 -1.57 7.38 -23.69
N SER A 41 -1.37 6.07 -23.65
CA SER A 41 -1.48 5.20 -24.81
C SER A 41 -2.89 5.11 -25.40
N TYR A 42 -3.91 5.45 -24.61
CA TYR A 42 -5.31 5.53 -25.06
C TYR A 42 -5.71 6.90 -25.61
N MET A 43 -4.84 7.90 -25.50
CA MET A 43 -5.13 9.23 -26.02
C MET A 43 -5.02 9.27 -27.55
N ALA A 44 -5.90 10.03 -28.19
CA ALA A 44 -5.75 10.37 -29.59
C ALA A 44 -4.48 11.21 -29.84
N PRO A 45 -3.78 11.02 -30.96
CA PRO A 45 -2.56 11.78 -31.27
C PRO A 45 -2.76 13.30 -31.20
N GLU A 46 -3.93 13.80 -31.59
CA GLU A 46 -4.31 15.20 -31.54
C GLU A 46 -4.38 15.72 -30.09
N ALA A 47 -4.84 14.89 -29.16
CA ALA A 47 -4.87 15.24 -27.73
C ALA A 47 -3.46 15.33 -27.16
N ILE A 48 -2.57 14.40 -27.52
CA ILE A 48 -1.16 14.43 -27.12
C ILE A 48 -0.50 15.70 -27.66
N LEU A 49 -0.70 16.01 -28.94
CA LEU A 49 -0.17 17.22 -29.60
C LEU A 49 -0.67 18.50 -28.89
N ALA A 50 -1.95 18.54 -28.51
CA ALA A 50 -2.52 19.67 -27.78
C ALA A 50 -1.90 19.85 -26.38
N ILE A 51 -1.58 18.75 -25.68
CA ILE A 51 -0.87 18.77 -24.40
C ILE A 51 0.55 19.28 -24.59
N ASP A 52 1.27 18.77 -25.59
CA ASP A 52 2.65 19.17 -25.89
C ASP A 52 2.78 20.66 -26.22
N HIS A 53 1.75 21.22 -26.84
CA HIS A 53 1.64 22.65 -27.12
C HIS A 53 0.98 23.48 -26.01
N ASN A 54 0.74 22.90 -24.84
CA ASN A 54 0.11 23.57 -23.70
C ASN A 54 -1.26 24.22 -24.01
N ILE A 55 -2.04 23.65 -24.95
CA ILE A 55 -3.40 24.08 -25.22
C ILE A 55 -4.31 23.71 -24.04
N PHE A 56 -4.07 22.54 -23.45
CA PHE A 56 -4.62 22.15 -22.15
C PHE A 56 -3.64 21.23 -21.43
N THR A 57 -3.79 21.10 -20.11
CA THR A 57 -3.06 20.14 -19.30
C THR A 57 -4.04 19.22 -18.56
N PRO A 58 -3.89 17.90 -18.66
CA PRO A 58 -4.69 17.01 -17.83
C PRO A 58 -4.33 17.23 -16.35
N GLY A 59 -5.32 17.11 -15.48
CA GLY A 59 -5.08 17.19 -14.03
C GLY A 59 -4.19 16.05 -13.55
N ASN A 60 -3.47 16.25 -12.44
CA ASN A 60 -2.60 15.23 -11.85
C ASN A 60 -3.33 13.91 -11.60
N TYR A 61 -4.61 13.96 -11.31
CA TYR A 61 -5.44 12.78 -11.06
C TYR A 61 -5.66 11.88 -12.27
N PHE A 62 -5.39 12.38 -13.46
CA PHE A 62 -5.44 11.56 -14.67
C PHE A 62 -4.31 10.53 -14.71
N TYR A 63 -3.15 10.89 -14.18
CA TYR A 63 -1.94 10.06 -14.22
C TYR A 63 -1.68 9.29 -12.92
N ASN A 64 -2.28 9.70 -11.83
CA ASN A 64 -2.05 9.12 -10.50
C ASN A 64 -3.32 8.48 -9.96
N GLY A 65 -3.15 7.49 -9.09
CA GLY A 65 -4.24 7.02 -8.25
C GLY A 65 -4.83 8.18 -7.45
N VAL A 66 -6.15 8.27 -7.44
CA VAL A 66 -6.85 9.36 -6.74
C VAL A 66 -6.91 9.05 -5.26
N GLY A 67 -6.49 9.99 -4.43
CA GLY A 67 -6.76 9.99 -3.00
C GLY A 67 -8.23 10.28 -2.69
N HIS A 68 -8.51 10.97 -1.57
CA HIS A 68 -9.86 11.25 -1.07
C HIS A 68 -10.64 9.99 -0.71
N VAL A 69 -9.93 9.00 -0.18
CA VAL A 69 -10.53 7.75 0.30
C VAL A 69 -10.35 7.61 1.80
N THR A 70 -11.29 6.91 2.41
CA THR A 70 -11.19 6.43 3.78
C THR A 70 -11.28 4.92 3.76
N VAL A 71 -10.30 4.28 4.37
CA VAL A 71 -10.25 2.81 4.45
C VAL A 71 -11.31 2.31 5.43
N LYS A 72 -11.89 1.16 5.14
CA LYS A 72 -12.78 0.47 6.09
C LYS A 72 -11.95 -0.25 7.16
N TYR A 73 -11.29 0.53 8.02
CA TYR A 73 -10.38 0.02 9.04
C TYR A 73 -11.04 -0.97 10.00
N GLU A 74 -12.32 -0.79 10.31
CA GLU A 74 -13.09 -1.74 11.12
C GLU A 74 -12.98 -3.17 10.59
N GLU A 75 -13.10 -3.35 9.29
CA GLU A 75 -12.99 -4.66 8.65
C GLU A 75 -11.55 -5.18 8.64
N VAL A 76 -10.58 -4.33 8.28
CA VAL A 76 -9.16 -4.69 8.27
C VAL A 76 -8.71 -5.14 9.68
N LEU A 77 -9.10 -4.39 10.71
CA LEU A 77 -8.74 -4.70 12.10
C LEU A 77 -9.43 -5.97 12.61
N ALA A 78 -10.65 -6.25 12.14
CA ALA A 78 -11.41 -7.42 12.56
C ALA A 78 -10.92 -8.72 11.94
N ILE A 79 -10.69 -8.76 10.61
CA ILE A 79 -10.44 -10.00 9.87
C ILE A 79 -9.07 -10.06 9.18
N GLY A 80 -8.37 -8.93 9.09
CA GLY A 80 -7.11 -8.82 8.38
C GLY A 80 -7.23 -9.05 6.87
N TYR A 81 -6.09 -8.98 6.18
CA TYR A 81 -6.05 -9.19 4.74
C TYR A 81 -6.26 -10.64 4.32
N GLU A 82 -5.91 -11.63 5.17
CA GLU A 82 -6.27 -13.05 4.92
C GLU A 82 -7.79 -13.23 4.87
N GLY A 83 -8.54 -12.56 5.76
CA GLY A 83 -10.00 -12.59 5.74
C GLY A 83 -10.60 -11.92 4.51
N ILE A 84 -9.97 -10.84 4.02
CA ILE A 84 -10.39 -10.17 2.78
C ILE A 84 -10.10 -11.05 1.56
N ILE A 85 -8.93 -11.69 1.52
CA ILE A 85 -8.57 -12.69 0.49
C ILE A 85 -9.58 -13.82 0.46
N ALA A 86 -9.94 -14.38 1.63
CA ALA A 86 -10.91 -15.46 1.72
C ALA A 86 -12.29 -15.05 1.17
N LYS A 87 -12.73 -13.83 1.44
CA LYS A 87 -13.97 -13.29 0.85
C LYS A 87 -13.88 -13.15 -0.66
N ALA A 88 -12.78 -12.57 -1.17
CA ALA A 88 -12.58 -12.42 -2.61
C ALA A 88 -12.47 -13.77 -3.33
N GLN A 89 -11.79 -14.75 -2.72
CA GLN A 89 -11.67 -16.09 -3.26
C GLN A 89 -13.03 -16.79 -3.33
N LYS A 90 -13.83 -16.69 -2.28
CA LYS A 90 -15.19 -17.23 -2.27
C LYS A 90 -16.04 -16.65 -3.42
N GLU A 91 -16.02 -15.33 -3.59
CA GLU A 91 -16.73 -14.67 -4.69
C GLU A 91 -16.20 -15.10 -6.07
N LEU A 92 -14.89 -15.36 -6.18
CA LEU A 92 -14.27 -15.83 -7.41
C LEU A 92 -14.70 -17.26 -7.74
N ASP A 93 -14.75 -18.15 -6.74
CA ASP A 93 -15.19 -19.56 -6.88
C ASP A 93 -16.68 -19.67 -7.27
N GLU A 94 -17.49 -18.69 -6.86
CA GLU A 94 -18.91 -18.59 -7.18
C GLU A 94 -19.19 -17.93 -8.55
N CYS A 95 -18.16 -17.39 -9.24
CA CYS A 95 -18.33 -16.77 -10.55
C CYS A 95 -18.69 -17.80 -11.63
N ASN A 96 -19.72 -17.50 -12.40
CA ASN A 96 -20.14 -18.37 -13.50
C ASN A 96 -19.51 -17.89 -14.82
N VAL A 97 -18.76 -18.77 -15.49
CA VAL A 97 -18.11 -18.50 -16.79
C VAL A 97 -19.11 -18.07 -17.88
N GLY A 98 -20.37 -18.48 -17.75
CA GLY A 98 -21.43 -18.09 -18.67
C GLY A 98 -21.95 -16.66 -18.53
N ASP A 99 -21.59 -15.95 -17.47
CA ASP A 99 -22.05 -14.61 -17.23
C ASP A 99 -21.29 -13.58 -18.09
N GLY A 100 -22.00 -12.63 -18.65
CA GLY A 100 -21.43 -11.63 -19.57
C GLY A 100 -20.36 -10.73 -18.95
N ASP A 101 -20.32 -10.60 -17.62
CA ASP A 101 -19.36 -9.81 -16.87
C ASP A 101 -18.28 -10.67 -16.16
N TYR A 102 -18.28 -11.99 -16.36
CA TYR A 102 -17.35 -12.94 -15.75
C TYR A 102 -15.89 -12.48 -15.85
N ALA A 103 -15.44 -12.17 -17.06
CA ALA A 103 -14.05 -11.80 -17.30
C ALA A 103 -13.64 -10.51 -16.55
N LYS A 104 -14.56 -9.58 -16.38
CA LYS A 104 -14.33 -8.34 -15.63
C LYS A 104 -14.30 -8.61 -14.11
N LYS A 105 -15.28 -9.38 -13.62
CA LYS A 105 -15.42 -9.71 -12.20
C LYS A 105 -14.25 -10.58 -11.73
N SER A 106 -13.90 -11.64 -12.46
CA SER A 106 -12.80 -12.54 -12.09
C SER A 106 -11.45 -11.83 -12.02
N ARG A 107 -11.11 -11.02 -13.04
CA ARG A 107 -9.88 -10.24 -13.05
C ARG A 107 -9.80 -9.22 -11.92
N PHE A 108 -10.92 -8.60 -11.57
CA PHE A 108 -10.98 -7.68 -10.44
C PHE A 108 -10.70 -8.40 -9.11
N LEU A 109 -11.35 -9.55 -8.89
CA LEU A 109 -11.17 -10.36 -7.68
C LEU A 109 -9.74 -10.91 -7.57
N GLU A 110 -9.16 -11.39 -8.67
CA GLU A 110 -7.76 -11.80 -8.74
C GLU A 110 -6.81 -10.65 -8.38
N ALA A 111 -7.08 -9.44 -8.89
CA ALA A 111 -6.28 -8.26 -8.56
C ALA A 111 -6.41 -7.87 -7.07
N VAL A 112 -7.60 -8.00 -6.47
CA VAL A 112 -7.82 -7.79 -5.04
C VAL A 112 -6.99 -8.79 -4.22
N ILE A 113 -7.04 -10.07 -4.57
CA ILE A 113 -6.26 -11.13 -3.89
C ILE A 113 -4.76 -10.83 -3.97
N MET A 114 -4.27 -10.51 -5.18
CA MET A 114 -2.85 -10.18 -5.41
C MET A 114 -2.41 -8.95 -4.60
N SER A 115 -3.21 -7.90 -4.58
CA SER A 115 -2.92 -6.68 -3.83
C SER A 115 -2.91 -6.94 -2.32
N CYS A 116 -3.87 -7.70 -1.81
CA CYS A 116 -3.91 -8.08 -0.39
C CYS A 116 -2.71 -8.95 -0.01
N GLN A 117 -2.29 -9.88 -0.87
CA GLN A 117 -1.10 -10.69 -0.62
C GLN A 117 0.17 -9.83 -0.57
N ALA A 118 0.29 -8.84 -1.44
CA ALA A 118 1.43 -7.92 -1.43
C ALA A 118 1.53 -7.12 -0.12
N VAL A 119 0.39 -6.76 0.49
CA VAL A 119 0.36 -6.12 1.81
C VAL A 119 0.92 -7.06 2.89
N ILE A 120 0.54 -8.32 2.86
CA ILE A 120 1.02 -9.35 3.81
C ILE A 120 2.53 -9.54 3.65
N ASP A 121 3.00 -9.72 2.41
CA ASP A 121 4.42 -9.92 2.09
C ASP A 121 5.27 -8.70 2.51
N TYR A 122 4.71 -7.50 2.40
CA TYR A 122 5.37 -6.28 2.86
C TYR A 122 5.56 -6.29 4.38
N ALA A 123 4.53 -6.62 5.14
CA ALA A 123 4.60 -6.71 6.60
C ALA A 123 5.59 -7.79 7.06
N ASP A 124 5.62 -8.95 6.41
CA ASP A 124 6.57 -10.02 6.67
C ASP A 124 8.03 -9.61 6.48
N ARG A 125 8.31 -8.75 5.50
CA ARG A 125 9.66 -8.19 5.32
C ARG A 125 10.09 -7.35 6.51
N TYR A 126 9.18 -6.57 7.10
CA TYR A 126 9.46 -5.79 8.30
C TYR A 126 9.60 -6.67 9.55
N ALA A 127 8.82 -7.75 9.65
CA ALA A 127 9.00 -8.74 10.72
C ALA A 127 10.42 -9.34 10.69
N LYS A 128 10.88 -9.77 9.52
CA LYS A 128 12.23 -10.32 9.31
C LYS A 128 13.30 -9.29 9.64
N LEU A 129 13.16 -8.06 9.14
CA LEU A 129 14.11 -6.98 9.43
C LEU A 129 14.20 -6.68 10.94
N ALA A 130 13.06 -6.65 11.63
CA ALA A 130 13.05 -6.42 13.08
C ALA A 130 13.75 -7.56 13.85
N LEU A 131 13.61 -8.82 13.43
CA LEU A 131 14.34 -9.96 13.99
C LEU A 131 15.85 -9.81 13.77
N GLU A 132 16.28 -9.51 12.56
CA GLU A 132 17.69 -9.29 12.25
C GLU A 132 18.29 -8.14 13.06
N MET A 133 17.53 -7.06 13.25
CA MET A 133 17.94 -5.94 14.10
C MET A 133 18.03 -6.36 15.57
N ALA A 134 17.08 -7.18 16.06
CA ALA A 134 17.09 -7.68 17.43
C ALA A 134 18.30 -8.58 17.72
N GLU A 135 18.71 -9.42 16.75
CA GLU A 135 19.90 -10.27 16.87
C GLU A 135 21.19 -9.44 17.06
N LYS A 136 21.28 -8.33 16.34
CA LYS A 136 22.46 -7.43 16.38
C LYS A 136 22.40 -6.41 17.51
N CYS A 137 21.25 -6.28 18.18
CA CYS A 137 21.06 -5.27 19.23
C CYS A 137 21.67 -5.70 20.55
N THR A 138 22.55 -4.87 21.10
CA THR A 138 23.23 -5.09 22.39
C THR A 138 22.45 -4.51 23.57
N ASP A 139 21.54 -3.56 23.33
CA ASP A 139 20.66 -2.99 24.35
C ASP A 139 19.50 -3.95 24.63
N PRO A 140 19.36 -4.49 25.86
CA PRO A 140 18.32 -5.45 26.20
C PRO A 140 16.90 -4.89 26.05
N GLN A 141 16.70 -3.61 26.39
CA GLN A 141 15.40 -2.97 26.28
C GLN A 141 14.99 -2.84 24.80
N ARG A 142 15.90 -2.29 23.97
CA ARG A 142 15.65 -2.13 22.54
C ARG A 142 15.47 -3.48 21.84
N LYS A 143 16.23 -4.49 22.25
CA LYS A 143 16.05 -5.86 21.73
C LYS A 143 14.66 -6.40 22.03
N ALA A 144 14.15 -6.23 23.24
CA ALA A 144 12.80 -6.65 23.61
C ALA A 144 11.74 -5.93 22.78
N GLU A 145 11.88 -4.62 22.57
CA GLU A 145 10.99 -3.84 21.70
C GLU A 145 10.99 -4.36 20.26
N LEU A 146 12.15 -4.63 19.69
CA LEU A 146 12.28 -5.16 18.32
C LEU A 146 11.62 -6.53 18.17
N LEU A 147 11.70 -7.39 19.18
CA LEU A 147 11.02 -8.69 19.17
C LEU A 147 9.49 -8.54 19.20
N VAL A 148 8.96 -7.58 19.96
CA VAL A 148 7.52 -7.24 19.95
C VAL A 148 7.11 -6.71 18.60
N ILE A 149 7.87 -5.80 18.00
CA ILE A 149 7.62 -5.28 16.65
C ILE A 149 7.60 -6.42 15.63
N ALA A 150 8.58 -7.33 15.68
CA ALA A 150 8.63 -8.48 14.78
C ALA A 150 7.39 -9.38 14.93
N SER A 151 6.97 -9.66 16.17
CA SER A 151 5.76 -10.44 16.45
C SER A 151 4.51 -9.75 15.89
N ASN A 152 4.36 -8.45 16.10
CA ASN A 152 3.23 -7.70 15.58
C ASN A 152 3.23 -7.71 14.04
N CYS A 153 4.35 -7.42 13.40
CA CYS A 153 4.46 -7.39 11.94
C CYS A 153 4.22 -8.75 11.28
N SER A 154 4.53 -9.87 11.97
CA SER A 154 4.25 -11.22 11.47
C SER A 154 2.77 -11.62 11.57
N LYS A 155 1.99 -10.90 12.38
CA LYS A 155 0.57 -11.16 12.60
C LYS A 155 -0.32 -10.19 11.83
N VAL A 156 -0.05 -8.90 11.95
CA VAL A 156 -0.88 -7.85 11.33
C VAL A 156 -0.11 -7.16 10.21
N PRO A 157 -0.76 -6.78 9.12
CA PRO A 157 -2.20 -6.76 8.85
C PRO A 157 -2.75 -8.04 8.24
N ALA A 158 -1.97 -9.14 8.18
CA ALA A 158 -2.44 -10.42 7.63
C ALA A 158 -3.69 -10.91 8.36
N LYS A 159 -3.65 -10.93 9.67
CA LYS A 159 -4.76 -11.31 10.56
C LYS A 159 -5.36 -10.11 11.27
N GLY A 160 -6.54 -10.29 11.84
CA GLY A 160 -7.16 -9.28 12.67
C GLY A 160 -6.33 -8.94 13.91
N ALA A 161 -6.40 -7.69 14.34
CA ALA A 161 -5.73 -7.21 15.55
C ALA A 161 -6.51 -7.64 16.80
N THR A 162 -5.80 -8.04 17.85
CA THR A 162 -6.39 -8.46 19.13
C THR A 162 -6.06 -7.53 20.29
N ASN A 163 -5.19 -6.54 20.06
CA ASN A 163 -4.85 -5.50 21.02
C ASN A 163 -4.57 -4.19 20.31
N PHE A 164 -4.47 -3.10 21.07
CA PHE A 164 -4.29 -1.75 20.55
C PHE A 164 -2.97 -1.59 19.78
N TRP A 165 -1.89 -2.22 20.23
CA TRP A 165 -0.59 -2.12 19.56
C TRP A 165 -0.60 -2.77 18.17
N GLU A 166 -1.17 -3.96 18.06
CA GLU A 166 -1.39 -4.61 16.78
C GLU A 166 -2.28 -3.76 15.86
N ALA A 167 -3.32 -3.15 16.41
CA ALA A 167 -4.19 -2.25 15.65
C ALA A 167 -3.43 -1.03 15.10
N CYS A 168 -2.60 -0.41 15.91
CA CYS A 168 -1.75 0.70 15.47
C CYS A 168 -0.75 0.26 14.39
N GLN A 169 -0.14 -0.92 14.52
CA GLN A 169 0.78 -1.47 13.53
C GLN A 169 0.06 -1.78 12.21
N SER A 170 -1.12 -2.40 12.28
CA SER A 170 -1.95 -2.68 11.10
C SER A 170 -2.37 -1.39 10.39
N PHE A 171 -2.87 -0.41 11.15
CA PHE A 171 -3.23 0.91 10.64
C PHE A 171 -2.05 1.57 9.92
N TRP A 172 -0.87 1.55 10.53
CA TRP A 172 0.34 2.16 9.97
C TRP A 172 0.72 1.55 8.62
N PHE A 173 0.73 0.21 8.51
CA PHE A 173 1.04 -0.47 7.26
C PHE A 173 0.07 -0.10 6.16
N VAL A 174 -1.23 -0.12 6.45
CA VAL A 174 -2.26 0.23 5.47
C VAL A 174 -2.10 1.67 5.00
N GLN A 175 -1.94 2.60 5.93
CA GLN A 175 -1.77 4.03 5.62
C GLN A 175 -0.51 4.27 4.78
N GLN A 176 0.60 3.63 5.14
CA GLN A 176 1.87 3.76 4.41
C GLN A 176 1.78 3.22 2.99
N LEU A 177 1.20 2.03 2.81
CA LEU A 177 1.05 1.41 1.50
C LEU A 177 0.14 2.21 0.57
N LEU A 178 -0.96 2.72 1.08
CA LEU A 178 -1.84 3.60 0.32
C LEU A 178 -1.15 4.90 -0.09
N GLN A 179 -0.32 5.47 0.77
CA GLN A 179 0.46 6.65 0.42
C GLN A 179 1.53 6.37 -0.64
N MET A 180 2.14 5.19 -0.63
CA MET A 180 3.07 4.80 -1.69
C MET A 180 2.35 4.59 -3.02
N GLU A 181 1.18 3.96 -3.02
CA GLU A 181 0.42 3.63 -4.21
C GLU A 181 -0.23 4.87 -4.86
N SER A 182 -0.81 5.76 -4.08
CA SER A 182 -1.59 6.90 -4.57
C SER A 182 -0.91 8.26 -4.39
N SER A 183 0.39 8.32 -4.15
CA SER A 183 1.14 9.54 -3.83
C SER A 183 0.67 10.26 -2.55
N GLY A 184 -0.12 9.62 -1.71
CA GLY A 184 -0.55 10.12 -0.41
C GLY A 184 -1.60 11.22 -0.41
N HIS A 185 -2.23 11.49 -1.55
CA HIS A 185 -3.18 12.60 -1.65
C HIS A 185 -4.50 12.30 -0.94
N SER A 186 -4.74 12.99 0.19
CA SER A 186 -6.01 12.99 0.94
C SER A 186 -6.52 11.59 1.35
N ILE A 187 -5.64 10.75 1.83
CA ILE A 187 -6.00 9.46 2.42
C ILE A 187 -6.25 9.67 3.91
N SER A 188 -7.51 9.64 4.32
CA SER A 188 -7.94 9.93 5.67
C SER A 188 -8.05 8.67 6.53
N PRO A 189 -7.64 8.75 7.82
CA PRO A 189 -7.89 7.67 8.76
C PRO A 189 -9.38 7.46 9.09
N GLY A 190 -10.23 8.42 8.78
CA GLY A 190 -11.66 8.36 9.08
C GLY A 190 -11.94 8.48 10.57
N ARG A 191 -12.83 7.63 11.07
CA ARG A 191 -13.27 7.62 12.47
C ARG A 191 -12.31 6.82 13.35
N PHE A 192 -11.06 7.27 13.41
CA PHE A 192 -9.96 6.60 14.11
C PHE A 192 -10.30 6.28 15.57
N ASP A 193 -10.88 7.23 16.28
CA ASP A 193 -11.31 7.08 17.65
C ASP A 193 -12.33 5.96 17.86
N GLN A 194 -13.22 5.75 16.90
CA GLN A 194 -14.30 4.76 17.00
C GLN A 194 -13.79 3.33 16.79
N TYR A 195 -13.07 3.04 15.70
CA TYR A 195 -12.64 1.68 15.44
C TYR A 195 -11.43 1.24 16.28
N MET A 196 -10.67 2.18 16.85
CA MET A 196 -9.59 1.88 17.78
C MET A 196 -10.07 1.72 19.24
N TYR A 197 -11.22 2.29 19.57
CA TYR A 197 -11.71 2.38 20.95
C TYR A 197 -11.84 1.01 21.63
N CYS A 198 -12.45 0.05 20.97
CA CYS A 198 -12.64 -1.29 21.54
C CYS A 198 -11.29 -1.95 21.88
N LEU A 199 -10.30 -1.83 20.99
CA LEU A 199 -8.98 -2.42 21.18
C LEU A 199 -8.15 -1.68 22.24
N LEU A 200 -8.32 -0.38 22.37
CA LEU A 200 -7.68 0.40 23.43
C LEU A 200 -8.20 -0.03 24.81
N TYR A 201 -9.51 -0.24 24.94
CA TYR A 201 -10.12 -0.57 26.21
C TYR A 201 -9.86 -2.01 26.67
N THR A 202 -9.57 -2.91 25.75
CA THR A 202 -9.27 -4.33 26.02
C THR A 202 -7.79 -4.64 26.11
N SER A 203 -6.94 -3.65 25.84
CA SER A 203 -5.48 -3.83 25.97
C SER A 203 -5.06 -3.70 27.43
N PRO A 204 -4.18 -4.59 27.94
CA PRO A 204 -3.66 -4.51 29.30
C PRO A 204 -2.78 -3.28 29.54
#